data_4cbf4dbe52fbca3ddbaa02fb6f0a62c5
#
_entry.id   4cbf4dbe52fbca3ddbaa02fb6f0a62c5
#
_cell.length_a   1.000
_cell.length_b   1.000
_cell.length_c   1.000
_cell.angle_alpha   90.00
_cell.angle_beta   90.00
_cell.angle_gamma   90.00
#
_symmetry.space_group_name_H-M   'P 1'
#
loop_
_entity.id
_entity.type
_entity.pdbx_description
1 polymer ?
#
loop_
_entity_poly.entity_id
_entity_poly.type
_entity_poly.pdbx_seq_one_letter_code
_entity_poly.pdbx_strand_id
1 'polypeptide(L)'
;MRSTFKTVFYVNASKEKNGIVPIMGRVTINGTIAQFSCKQTIPKALWDAKGNRAKGKSKEAQAVNFALENIKAQIAKHYQRLSDREACVTAEMVRNAYQGIGTEYETLLRAFDKENAAFAKRVGKDRSKRTYLKYLTVRKYVAEFIRKQYKRADITMNELTEDFIRDYCLYLRNEAGLAQSSVWIYSIPLK
;
A
#
# COMPACT_ATOMS: atom_id res chain seq x y z
N MET A 1 -2.05 -8.52 13.48
CA MET A 1 -1.78 -7.07 13.65
C MET A 1 -3.03 -6.28 13.32
N ARG A 2 -3.46 -5.33 14.15
CA ARG A 2 -4.58 -4.46 13.78
C ARG A 2 -4.15 -3.56 12.63
N SER A 3 -4.93 -3.52 11.54
CA SER A 3 -4.71 -2.55 10.46
C SER A 3 -4.83 -1.14 11.02
N THR A 4 -3.82 -0.30 10.77
CA THR A 4 -3.84 1.11 11.19
C THR A 4 -4.25 1.96 10.00
N PHE A 5 -5.34 2.71 10.15
CA PHE A 5 -5.79 3.69 9.15
C PHE A 5 -5.99 5.03 9.84
N LYS A 6 -5.32 6.07 9.35
CA LYS A 6 -5.41 7.44 9.89
C LYS A 6 -5.33 8.47 8.76
N THR A 7 -6.23 9.44 8.79
CA THR A 7 -6.20 10.64 7.93
C THR A 7 -5.99 11.87 8.81
N VAL A 8 -5.01 12.70 8.46
CA VAL A 8 -4.65 13.93 9.20
C VAL A 8 -4.54 15.08 8.19
N PHE A 9 -4.98 16.27 8.60
CA PHE A 9 -4.82 17.51 7.82
C PHE A 9 -3.80 18.42 8.46
N TYR A 10 -3.06 19.16 7.64
CA TYR A 10 -2.07 20.14 8.09
C TYR A 10 -1.89 21.23 7.03
N VAL A 11 -1.33 22.37 7.41
CA VAL A 11 -1.04 23.46 6.47
C VAL A 11 0.40 23.40 5.99
N ASN A 12 0.62 23.72 4.73
CA ASN A 12 1.96 23.82 4.17
C ASN A 12 2.45 25.28 4.24
N ALA A 13 3.15 25.61 5.33
CA ALA A 13 3.65 26.95 5.59
C ALA A 13 4.69 27.42 4.55
N SER A 14 5.42 26.48 3.89
CA SER A 14 6.38 26.84 2.82
C SER A 14 5.72 27.42 1.57
N LYS A 15 4.41 27.22 1.42
CA LYS A 15 3.60 27.74 0.32
C LYS A 15 2.67 28.87 0.74
N GLU A 16 3.02 29.57 1.82
CA GLU A 16 2.28 30.75 2.28
C GLU A 16 2.35 31.88 1.28
N LYS A 17 1.21 32.48 0.95
CA LYS A 17 1.08 33.70 0.14
C LYS A 17 0.09 34.65 0.84
N ASN A 18 0.55 35.85 1.14
CA ASN A 18 -0.27 36.90 1.78
C ASN A 18 -1.01 36.42 3.05
N GLY A 19 -0.33 35.66 3.91
CA GLY A 19 -0.92 35.12 5.13
C GLY A 19 -1.88 33.93 4.93
N ILE A 20 -2.09 33.48 3.68
CA ILE A 20 -2.94 32.34 3.33
C ILE A 20 -2.06 31.13 3.05
N VAL A 21 -2.42 29.98 3.62
CA VAL A 21 -1.69 28.73 3.47
C VAL A 21 -2.58 27.62 2.88
N PRO A 22 -2.05 26.75 1.98
CA PRO A 22 -2.77 25.63 1.47
C PRO A 22 -2.85 24.49 2.51
N ILE A 23 -4.00 23.81 2.53
CA ILE A 23 -4.23 22.65 3.39
C ILE A 23 -3.87 21.37 2.63
N MET A 24 -3.09 20.52 3.29
CA MET A 24 -2.64 19.22 2.81
C MET A 24 -3.28 18.12 3.66
N GLY A 25 -3.56 16.99 3.03
CA GLY A 25 -3.97 15.76 3.69
C GLY A 25 -2.84 14.74 3.69
N ARG A 26 -2.78 13.92 4.76
CA ARG A 26 -1.89 12.78 4.89
C ARG A 26 -2.68 11.56 5.32
N VAL A 27 -2.58 10.50 4.53
CA VAL A 27 -3.11 9.18 4.87
C VAL A 27 -1.96 8.31 5.35
N THR A 28 -2.18 7.55 6.41
CA THR A 28 -1.24 6.57 6.94
C THR A 28 -1.97 5.23 7.07
N ILE A 29 -1.42 4.18 6.46
CA ILE A 29 -1.96 2.82 6.49
C ILE A 29 -0.81 1.83 6.69
N ASN A 30 -0.84 1.06 7.76
CA ASN A 30 0.16 0.02 8.04
C ASN A 30 1.61 0.50 7.87
N GLY A 31 1.93 1.71 8.32
CA GLY A 31 3.26 2.32 8.18
C GLY A 31 3.52 3.01 6.84
N THR A 32 2.72 2.77 5.79
CA THR A 32 2.83 3.53 4.54
C THR A 32 2.19 4.90 4.68
N ILE A 33 2.76 5.92 4.00
CA ILE A 33 2.31 7.31 4.07
C ILE A 33 2.14 7.86 2.66
N ALA A 34 1.02 8.54 2.43
CA ALA A 34 0.78 9.30 1.20
C ALA A 34 0.20 10.68 1.53
N GLN A 35 0.65 11.69 0.78
CA GLN A 35 0.21 13.08 0.93
C GLN A 35 -0.53 13.53 -0.32
N PHE A 36 -1.49 14.45 -0.12
CA PHE A 36 -2.26 15.04 -1.22
C PHE A 36 -2.71 16.47 -0.87
N SER A 37 -3.00 17.26 -1.89
CA SER A 37 -3.60 18.58 -1.71
C SER A 37 -5.10 18.47 -1.46
N CYS A 38 -5.60 19.14 -0.43
CA CYS A 38 -7.04 19.24 -0.18
C CYS A 38 -7.75 20.22 -1.11
N LYS A 39 -6.99 20.98 -1.93
CA LYS A 39 -7.49 22.09 -2.75
C LYS A 39 -8.27 23.13 -1.95
N GLN A 40 -7.91 23.29 -0.68
CA GLN A 40 -8.43 24.26 0.27
C GLN A 40 -7.28 25.14 0.74
N THR A 41 -7.59 26.39 1.05
CA THR A 41 -6.66 27.35 1.64
C THR A 41 -7.31 27.99 2.86
N ILE A 42 -6.50 28.50 3.80
CA ILE A 42 -6.99 29.16 4.99
C ILE A 42 -5.99 30.24 5.44
N PRO A 43 -6.44 31.38 6.05
CA PRO A 43 -5.54 32.24 6.76
C PRO A 43 -4.78 31.46 7.86
N LYS A 44 -3.46 31.59 7.90
CA LYS A 44 -2.61 30.86 8.84
C LYS A 44 -3.01 31.03 10.29
N ALA A 45 -3.47 32.23 10.67
CA ALA A 45 -3.95 32.54 12.02
C ALA A 45 -5.17 31.73 12.45
N LEU A 46 -6.00 31.30 11.47
CA LEU A 46 -7.20 30.50 11.71
C LEU A 46 -6.95 28.99 11.74
N TRP A 47 -5.72 28.53 11.60
CA TRP A 47 -5.42 27.12 11.66
C TRP A 47 -5.10 26.63 13.07
N ASP A 48 -5.75 25.56 13.50
CA ASP A 48 -5.43 24.84 14.73
C ASP A 48 -4.58 23.62 14.40
N ALA A 49 -3.28 23.73 14.63
CA ALA A 49 -2.33 22.63 14.34
C ALA A 49 -2.51 21.42 15.27
N LYS A 50 -3.03 21.60 16.50
CA LYS A 50 -3.31 20.49 17.42
C LYS A 50 -4.62 19.78 17.07
N GLY A 51 -5.65 20.54 16.74
CA GLY A 51 -6.95 19.99 16.32
C GLY A 51 -6.99 19.54 14.86
N ASN A 52 -5.98 19.88 14.03
CA ASN A 52 -5.94 19.62 12.60
C ASN A 52 -7.17 20.15 11.84
N ARG A 53 -7.63 21.34 12.21
CA ARG A 53 -8.86 21.99 11.71
C ARG A 53 -8.77 23.51 11.77
N ALA A 54 -9.72 24.17 11.13
CA ALA A 54 -9.87 25.60 11.26
C ALA A 54 -10.44 26.00 12.63
N LYS A 55 -9.88 27.06 13.24
CA LYS A 55 -10.35 27.66 14.52
C LYS A 55 -11.57 28.54 14.31
N GLY A 56 -12.39 28.61 15.37
CA GLY A 56 -13.51 29.57 15.44
C GLY A 56 -14.79 29.11 14.74
N LYS A 57 -15.78 30.00 14.72
CA LYS A 57 -17.12 29.78 14.18
C LYS A 57 -17.43 30.67 12.96
N SER A 58 -16.41 31.28 12.34
CA SER A 58 -16.61 32.07 11.14
C SER A 58 -17.14 31.19 9.98
N LYS A 59 -17.88 31.79 9.05
CA LYS A 59 -18.37 31.08 7.86
C LYS A 59 -17.25 30.39 7.10
N GLU A 60 -16.10 31.04 7.00
CA GLU A 60 -14.90 30.51 6.34
C GLU A 60 -14.36 29.27 7.08
N ALA A 61 -14.19 29.34 8.42
CA ALA A 61 -13.72 28.21 9.22
C ALA A 61 -14.68 27.02 9.15
N GLN A 62 -15.99 27.28 9.19
CA GLN A 62 -17.01 26.24 9.05
C GLN A 62 -16.99 25.59 7.66
N ALA A 63 -16.87 26.37 6.58
CA ALA A 63 -16.79 25.86 5.22
C ALA A 63 -15.55 24.97 5.02
N VAL A 64 -14.39 25.42 5.53
CA VAL A 64 -13.15 24.62 5.46
C VAL A 64 -13.32 23.33 6.27
N ASN A 65 -13.81 23.38 7.50
CA ASN A 65 -14.00 22.19 8.32
C ASN A 65 -14.97 21.19 7.67
N PHE A 66 -16.06 21.67 7.10
CA PHE A 66 -17.01 20.84 6.35
C PHE A 66 -16.35 20.17 5.14
N ALA A 67 -15.53 20.91 4.37
CA ALA A 67 -14.78 20.35 3.24
C ALA A 67 -13.79 19.28 3.72
N LEU A 68 -13.08 19.49 4.82
CA LEU A 68 -12.14 18.52 5.39
C LEU A 68 -12.83 17.23 5.87
N GLU A 69 -13.99 17.34 6.52
CA GLU A 69 -14.77 16.16 6.93
C GLU A 69 -15.29 15.38 5.71
N ASN A 70 -15.72 16.06 4.65
CA ASN A 70 -16.11 15.41 3.40
C ASN A 70 -14.93 14.66 2.76
N ILE A 71 -13.74 15.29 2.72
CA ILE A 71 -12.52 14.63 2.21
C ILE A 71 -12.20 13.39 3.04
N LYS A 72 -12.26 13.51 4.37
CA LYS A 72 -11.99 12.40 5.30
C LYS A 72 -12.97 11.23 5.07
N ALA A 73 -14.25 11.53 4.88
CA ALA A 73 -15.27 10.53 4.58
C ALA A 73 -15.03 9.83 3.23
N GLN A 74 -14.65 10.58 2.19
CA GLN A 74 -14.31 10.01 0.89
C GLN A 74 -13.06 9.11 0.96
N ILE A 75 -12.01 9.54 1.66
CA ILE A 75 -10.81 8.74 1.90
C ILE A 75 -11.16 7.44 2.62
N ALA A 76 -12.01 7.50 3.66
CA ALA A 76 -12.46 6.30 4.39
C ALA A 76 -13.27 5.36 3.48
N LYS A 77 -14.14 5.90 2.62
CA LYS A 77 -14.91 5.11 1.63
C LYS A 77 -13.98 4.41 0.62
N HIS A 78 -12.97 5.10 0.11
CA HIS A 78 -11.98 4.49 -0.79
C HIS A 78 -11.15 3.42 -0.08
N TYR A 79 -10.73 3.65 1.17
CA TYR A 79 -10.04 2.66 1.97
C TYR A 79 -10.88 1.39 2.15
N GLN A 80 -12.14 1.52 2.57
CA GLN A 80 -13.03 0.38 2.74
C GLN A 80 -13.20 -0.40 1.42
N ARG A 81 -13.49 0.29 0.32
CA ARG A 81 -13.68 -0.31 -1.00
C ARG A 81 -12.45 -1.06 -1.51
N LEU A 82 -11.25 -0.53 -1.22
CA LEU A 82 -10.00 -1.21 -1.56
C LEU A 82 -9.76 -2.41 -0.64
N SER A 83 -10.04 -2.27 0.66
CA SER A 83 -9.89 -3.37 1.64
C SER A 83 -10.79 -4.56 1.35
N ASP A 84 -11.95 -4.33 0.72
CA ASP A 84 -12.89 -5.39 0.32
C ASP A 84 -12.42 -6.16 -0.93
N ARG A 85 -11.49 -5.60 -1.72
CA ARG A 85 -11.05 -6.14 -3.02
C ARG A 85 -9.59 -6.56 -3.05
N GLU A 86 -8.74 -5.88 -2.32
CA GLU A 86 -7.30 -6.03 -2.40
C GLU A 86 -6.77 -6.74 -1.15
N ALA A 87 -5.89 -7.69 -1.36
CA ALA A 87 -5.24 -8.43 -0.28
C ALA A 87 -4.39 -7.54 0.64
N CYS A 88 -3.91 -6.42 0.11
CA CYS A 88 -3.11 -5.43 0.83
C CYS A 88 -3.45 -4.02 0.34
N VAL A 89 -3.71 -3.09 1.27
CA VAL A 89 -4.03 -1.69 0.96
C VAL A 89 -2.94 -0.78 1.50
N THR A 90 -2.40 0.10 0.64
CA THR A 90 -1.42 1.12 1.02
C THR A 90 -2.04 2.51 1.02
N ALA A 91 -1.37 3.45 1.71
CA ALA A 91 -1.78 4.85 1.71
C ALA A 91 -1.77 5.47 0.30
N GLU A 92 -0.86 5.04 -0.56
CA GLU A 92 -0.77 5.48 -1.94
C GLU A 92 -1.96 5.02 -2.78
N MET A 93 -2.40 3.77 -2.63
CA MET A 93 -3.59 3.24 -3.28
C MET A 93 -4.82 4.07 -2.95
N VAL A 94 -5.02 4.37 -1.68
CA VAL A 94 -6.16 5.18 -1.22
C VAL A 94 -6.08 6.62 -1.74
N ARG A 95 -4.89 7.26 -1.71
CA ARG A 95 -4.68 8.58 -2.29
C ARG A 95 -5.02 8.61 -3.77
N ASN A 96 -4.51 7.66 -4.53
CA ASN A 96 -4.71 7.60 -5.97
C ASN A 96 -6.17 7.35 -6.33
N ALA A 97 -6.84 6.43 -5.61
CA ALA A 97 -8.27 6.21 -5.78
C ALA A 97 -9.10 7.47 -5.48
N TYR A 98 -8.74 8.22 -4.43
CA TYR A 98 -9.38 9.50 -4.11
C TYR A 98 -9.16 10.56 -5.20
N GLN A 99 -7.95 10.61 -5.80
CA GLN A 99 -7.60 11.55 -6.85
C GLN A 99 -8.09 11.13 -8.25
N GLY A 100 -8.73 9.96 -8.38
CA GLY A 100 -9.14 9.42 -9.68
C GLY A 100 -7.96 8.95 -10.55
N ILE A 101 -6.79 8.73 -9.94
CA ILE A 101 -5.62 8.20 -10.62
C ILE A 101 -5.76 6.69 -10.66
N GLY A 102 -6.06 6.13 -11.83
CA GLY A 102 -6.10 4.69 -12.05
C GLY A 102 -4.68 4.14 -12.05
N THR A 103 -4.30 3.44 -10.97
CA THR A 103 -3.08 2.63 -10.93
C THR A 103 -3.47 1.21 -10.54
N GLU A 104 -3.12 0.25 -11.38
CA GLU A 104 -3.08 -1.14 -10.94
C GLU A 104 -1.84 -1.28 -10.05
N TYR A 105 -2.06 -1.49 -8.77
CA TYR A 105 -0.96 -1.78 -7.85
C TYR A 105 -0.56 -3.24 -8.03
N GLU A 106 0.69 -3.44 -8.40
CA GLU A 106 1.26 -4.77 -8.50
C GLU A 106 1.66 -5.24 -7.09
N THR A 107 0.98 -6.29 -6.62
CA THR A 107 1.34 -7.01 -5.40
C THR A 107 2.20 -8.21 -5.77
N LEU A 108 2.96 -8.75 -4.81
CA LEU A 108 3.94 -9.79 -5.07
C LEU A 108 3.30 -11.05 -5.68
N LEU A 109 2.23 -11.56 -5.10
CA LEU A 109 1.58 -12.78 -5.63
C LEU A 109 0.89 -12.52 -6.96
N ARG A 110 0.34 -11.31 -7.18
CA ARG A 110 -0.24 -10.92 -8.47
C ARG A 110 0.82 -10.86 -9.57
N ALA A 111 2.02 -10.34 -9.26
CA ALA A 111 3.16 -10.38 -10.17
C ALA A 111 3.55 -11.82 -10.51
N PHE A 112 3.64 -12.71 -9.51
CA PHE A 112 3.86 -14.13 -9.74
C PHE A 112 2.81 -14.77 -10.63
N ASP A 113 1.53 -14.49 -10.40
CA ASP A 113 0.44 -15.07 -11.20
C ASP A 113 0.49 -14.59 -12.66
N LYS A 114 0.81 -13.31 -12.88
CA LYS A 114 1.01 -12.73 -14.22
C LYS A 114 2.18 -13.38 -14.96
N GLU A 115 3.33 -13.50 -14.30
CA GLU A 115 4.51 -14.13 -14.88
C GLU A 115 4.30 -15.63 -15.13
N ASN A 116 3.65 -16.35 -14.21
CA ASN A 116 3.31 -17.76 -14.37
C ASN A 116 2.34 -17.96 -15.55
N ALA A 117 1.37 -17.08 -15.76
CA ALA A 117 0.47 -17.12 -16.89
C ALA A 117 1.21 -16.86 -18.23
N ALA A 118 2.15 -15.93 -18.25
CA ALA A 118 3.01 -15.67 -19.41
C ALA A 118 3.93 -16.87 -19.70
N PHE A 119 4.52 -17.47 -18.66
CA PHE A 119 5.37 -18.64 -18.78
C PHE A 119 4.61 -19.87 -19.31
N ALA A 120 3.36 -20.08 -18.85
CA ALA A 120 2.53 -21.20 -19.30
C ALA A 120 2.33 -21.23 -20.83
N LYS A 121 2.20 -20.05 -21.47
CA LYS A 121 2.04 -19.92 -22.94
C LYS A 121 3.29 -20.34 -23.73
N ARG A 122 4.43 -20.45 -23.06
CA ARG A 122 5.73 -20.78 -23.64
C ARG A 122 6.14 -22.23 -23.40
N VAL A 123 5.41 -22.95 -22.53
CA VAL A 123 5.66 -24.36 -22.23
C VAL A 123 5.49 -25.21 -23.51
N GLY A 124 6.48 -26.05 -23.80
CA GLY A 124 6.50 -26.87 -25.01
C GLY A 124 7.04 -26.15 -26.27
N LYS A 125 7.34 -24.85 -26.17
CA LYS A 125 8.02 -24.09 -27.25
C LYS A 125 9.49 -23.88 -26.88
N ASP A 126 9.77 -22.95 -25.95
CA ASP A 126 11.11 -22.58 -25.50
C ASP A 126 11.29 -22.71 -23.97
N ARG A 127 10.27 -23.24 -23.30
CA ARG A 127 10.25 -23.43 -21.83
C ARG A 127 9.80 -24.84 -21.45
N SER A 128 10.45 -25.42 -20.43
CA SER A 128 10.11 -26.77 -19.96
C SER A 128 8.93 -26.74 -18.98
N LYS A 129 8.08 -27.77 -19.04
CA LYS A 129 7.00 -28.02 -18.10
C LYS A 129 7.51 -28.13 -16.64
N ARG A 130 8.68 -28.75 -16.46
CA ARG A 130 9.30 -28.92 -15.14
C ARG A 130 9.63 -27.55 -14.49
N THR A 131 10.14 -26.60 -15.28
CA THR A 131 10.42 -25.25 -14.80
C THR A 131 9.13 -24.51 -14.43
N TYR A 132 8.09 -24.63 -15.25
CA TYR A 132 6.78 -24.05 -14.95
C TYR A 132 6.21 -24.54 -13.62
N LEU A 133 6.20 -25.86 -13.40
CA LEU A 133 5.73 -26.44 -12.14
C LEU A 133 6.53 -25.94 -10.93
N LYS A 134 7.84 -25.73 -11.10
CA LYS A 134 8.70 -25.15 -10.07
C LYS A 134 8.24 -23.72 -9.70
N TYR A 135 7.94 -22.85 -10.65
CA TYR A 135 7.46 -21.49 -10.39
C TYR A 135 6.10 -21.49 -9.68
N LEU A 136 5.19 -22.38 -10.04
CA LEU A 136 3.92 -22.56 -9.30
C LEU A 136 4.15 -22.97 -7.86
N THR A 137 5.12 -23.86 -7.61
CA THR A 137 5.50 -24.31 -6.27
C THR A 137 6.09 -23.15 -5.45
N VAL A 138 6.98 -22.34 -6.04
CA VAL A 138 7.53 -21.16 -5.39
C VAL A 138 6.42 -20.19 -5.00
N ARG A 139 5.53 -19.88 -5.92
CA ARG A 139 4.37 -19.00 -5.65
C ARG A 139 3.54 -19.50 -4.46
N LYS A 140 3.32 -20.82 -4.35
CA LYS A 140 2.61 -21.43 -3.22
C LYS A 140 3.33 -21.19 -1.89
N TYR A 141 4.64 -21.45 -1.81
CA TYR A 141 5.43 -21.23 -0.59
C TYR A 141 5.48 -19.75 -0.20
N VAL A 142 5.60 -18.84 -1.16
CA VAL A 142 5.56 -17.39 -0.89
C VAL A 142 4.21 -16.99 -0.29
N ALA A 143 3.09 -17.49 -0.84
CA ALA A 143 1.76 -17.21 -0.31
C ALA A 143 1.57 -17.76 1.12
N GLU A 144 2.04 -18.97 1.40
CA GLU A 144 2.00 -19.56 2.74
C GLU A 144 2.84 -18.77 3.74
N PHE A 145 4.04 -18.34 3.36
CA PHE A 145 4.93 -17.52 4.16
C PHE A 145 4.28 -16.18 4.50
N ILE A 146 3.75 -15.46 3.50
CA ILE A 146 3.06 -14.17 3.70
C ILE A 146 1.90 -14.34 4.69
N ARG A 147 1.08 -15.38 4.51
CA ARG A 147 -0.04 -15.65 5.39
C ARG A 147 0.38 -15.95 6.83
N LYS A 148 1.45 -16.74 7.01
CA LYS A 148 1.96 -17.12 8.34
C LYS A 148 2.62 -15.95 9.05
N GLN A 149 3.56 -15.29 8.39
CA GLN A 149 4.42 -14.26 8.98
C GLN A 149 3.71 -12.91 9.12
N TYR A 150 2.99 -12.49 8.08
CA TYR A 150 2.40 -11.15 8.01
C TYR A 150 0.88 -11.14 8.29
N LYS A 151 0.24 -12.30 8.39
CA LYS A 151 -1.22 -12.45 8.58
C LYS A 151 -2.04 -11.71 7.51
N ARG A 152 -1.52 -11.66 6.27
CA ARG A 152 -2.13 -11.02 5.10
C ARG A 152 -2.21 -12.02 3.95
N ALA A 153 -3.07 -11.72 2.97
CA ALA A 153 -3.21 -12.55 1.77
C ALA A 153 -2.12 -12.26 0.73
N ASP A 154 -1.58 -11.02 0.70
CA ASP A 154 -0.52 -10.58 -0.22
C ASP A 154 0.25 -9.39 0.37
N ILE A 155 1.35 -8.98 -0.27
CA ILE A 155 2.15 -7.78 0.07
C ILE A 155 2.41 -6.96 -1.19
N THR A 156 2.74 -5.67 -1.01
CA THR A 156 3.15 -4.81 -2.12
C THR A 156 4.60 -5.10 -2.52
N MET A 157 4.97 -4.78 -3.77
CA MET A 157 6.35 -4.96 -4.25
C MET A 157 7.38 -4.18 -3.42
N ASN A 158 6.99 -3.04 -2.83
CA ASN A 158 7.87 -2.24 -1.96
C ASN A 158 8.23 -2.92 -0.63
N GLU A 159 7.47 -3.94 -0.23
CA GLU A 159 7.74 -4.73 0.99
C GLU A 159 8.65 -5.93 0.70
N LEU A 160 9.02 -6.18 -0.56
CA LEU A 160 9.99 -7.17 -0.96
C LEU A 160 11.41 -6.63 -0.69
N THR A 161 11.83 -6.70 0.57
CA THR A 161 13.14 -6.26 1.05
C THR A 161 14.10 -7.44 1.19
N GLU A 162 15.38 -7.15 1.45
CA GLU A 162 16.37 -8.19 1.78
C GLU A 162 15.98 -8.98 3.02
N ASP A 163 15.41 -8.30 4.03
CA ASP A 163 14.90 -8.94 5.24
C ASP A 163 13.76 -9.92 4.93
N PHE A 164 12.82 -9.54 4.05
CA PHE A 164 11.77 -10.43 3.57
C PHE A 164 12.35 -11.70 2.95
N ILE A 165 13.35 -11.55 2.07
CA ILE A 165 13.98 -12.70 1.38
C ILE A 165 14.71 -13.60 2.39
N ARG A 166 15.42 -13.01 3.35
CA ARG A 166 16.09 -13.75 4.42
C ARG A 166 15.09 -14.56 5.26
N ASP A 167 14.03 -13.93 5.72
CA ASP A 167 13.01 -14.56 6.54
C ASP A 167 12.24 -15.65 5.77
N TYR A 168 12.01 -15.44 4.48
CA TYR A 168 11.46 -16.46 3.60
C TYR A 168 12.39 -17.69 3.46
N CYS A 169 13.70 -17.48 3.32
CA CYS A 169 14.66 -18.59 3.30
C CYS A 169 14.67 -19.37 4.62
N LEU A 170 14.57 -18.68 5.76
CA LEU A 170 14.46 -19.31 7.09
C LEU A 170 13.16 -20.13 7.20
N TYR A 171 12.05 -19.59 6.76
CA TYR A 171 10.76 -20.29 6.69
C TYR A 171 10.85 -21.57 5.86
N LEU A 172 11.42 -21.49 4.64
CA LEU A 172 11.58 -22.66 3.77
C LEU A 172 12.41 -23.77 4.42
N ARG A 173 13.46 -23.42 5.19
CA ARG A 173 14.30 -24.37 5.88
C ARG A 173 13.63 -24.96 7.12
N ASN A 174 13.13 -24.11 8.01
CA ASN A 174 12.75 -24.49 9.35
C ASN A 174 11.32 -25.00 9.44
N GLU A 175 10.39 -24.42 8.65
CA GLU A 175 8.97 -24.77 8.71
C GLU A 175 8.52 -25.66 7.53
N ALA A 176 9.03 -25.38 6.31
CA ALA A 176 8.73 -26.19 5.14
C ALA A 176 9.67 -27.42 5.00
N GLY A 177 10.72 -27.51 5.82
CA GLY A 177 11.61 -28.67 5.88
C GLY A 177 12.44 -28.93 4.63
N LEU A 178 12.72 -27.87 3.82
CA LEU A 178 13.41 -28.02 2.56
C LEU A 178 14.93 -28.09 2.72
N ALA A 179 15.57 -28.96 1.89
CA ALA A 179 17.02 -29.01 1.78
C ALA A 179 17.61 -27.68 1.26
N GLN A 180 18.85 -27.37 1.63
CA GLN A 180 19.55 -26.12 1.29
C GLN A 180 19.54 -25.80 -0.20
N SER A 181 19.72 -26.79 -1.06
CA SER A 181 19.66 -26.63 -2.53
C SER A 181 18.28 -26.16 -3.01
N SER A 182 17.20 -26.69 -2.41
CA SER A 182 15.82 -26.27 -2.73
C SER A 182 15.53 -24.86 -2.23
N VAL A 183 15.99 -24.50 -1.02
CA VAL A 183 15.86 -23.15 -0.46
C VAL A 183 16.51 -22.14 -1.42
N TRP A 184 17.74 -22.41 -1.87
CA TRP A 184 18.43 -21.53 -2.81
C TRP A 184 17.66 -21.38 -4.13
N ILE A 185 17.23 -22.48 -4.74
CA ILE A 185 16.48 -22.47 -6.00
C ILE A 185 15.14 -21.72 -5.86
N TYR A 186 14.46 -21.84 -4.72
CA TYR A 186 13.15 -21.23 -4.51
C TYR A 186 13.23 -19.74 -4.10
N SER A 187 14.40 -19.27 -3.70
CA SER A 187 14.65 -17.84 -3.45
C SER A 187 14.99 -17.05 -4.72
N ILE A 188 15.49 -17.71 -5.78
CA ILE A 188 15.90 -17.04 -7.04
C ILE A 188 14.79 -16.15 -7.65
N PRO A 189 13.53 -16.59 -7.75
CA PRO A 189 12.47 -15.77 -8.34
C PRO A 189 12.10 -14.50 -7.57
N LEU A 190 12.63 -14.32 -6.35
CA LEU A 190 12.42 -13.13 -5.51
C LEU A 190 13.58 -12.14 -5.56
N LYS A 191 14.65 -12.45 -6.28
CA LYS A 191 15.84 -11.60 -6.49
C LYS A 191 15.75 -10.84 -7.80
#